data_f454ff3fa8105c76822ecdfd2b668ae5
#
_entry.id   f454ff3fa8105c76822ecdfd2b668ae5
#
_cell.length_a   1.000
_cell.length_b   1.000
_cell.length_c   1.000
_cell.angle_alpha   90.00
_cell.angle_beta   90.00
_cell.angle_gamma   90.00
#
_symmetry.space_group_name_H-M   'P 1'
#
loop_
_entity.id
_entity.type
_entity.pdbx_description
1 polymer ?
#
loop_
_entity_poly.entity_id
_entity_poly.type
_entity_poly.pdbx_seq_one_letter_code
_entity_poly.pdbx_strand_id
1 'polypeptide(L)'
;MDTTSRRAVPELGRAKREAMIECIASIRELAEINPAGFIKSEDKTVFPGIEPGTLEKFHARAKLLATPDAKPYLRAPVRFPAAELELFFDIEVDPMRDVCYLHGFVERRGADNATEQFVAFFSGEDTAESEEQAFAAAWRYLLASQPCAIYYYSKYERTIYRKLRSKYPHVCSEAEVETLFDPTRAVDLYCDVVLKATEWPTRDFSIKTLAKYLGFNWRDPHPSGAASIEWFDRWMTSRDAAVRQRILDYNEDDCRATRLLLDGIRALARQS
;
A
#
# COMPACT_ATOMS: atom_id res chain seq x y z
N MET A 1 -0.52 23.87 6.77
CA MET A 1 -1.39 22.96 5.96
C MET A 1 -2.65 23.70 5.58
N ASP A 2 -3.05 23.60 4.33
CA ASP A 2 -4.32 24.20 3.90
C ASP A 2 -5.49 23.38 4.44
N THR A 3 -6.15 23.87 5.50
CA THR A 3 -7.30 23.25 6.15
C THR A 3 -8.62 23.61 5.45
N THR A 4 -8.57 24.38 4.36
CA THR A 4 -9.75 24.85 3.62
C THR A 4 -10.29 23.78 2.65
N SER A 5 -9.48 22.80 2.24
CA SER A 5 -9.88 21.78 1.25
C SER A 5 -10.29 20.45 1.88
N ARG A 6 -11.58 20.09 1.75
CA ARG A 6 -12.10 18.75 2.12
C ARG A 6 -11.57 17.60 1.26
N ARG A 7 -10.87 17.89 0.15
CA ARG A 7 -10.28 16.87 -0.71
C ARG A 7 -9.21 16.03 -0.01
N ALA A 8 -8.80 16.44 1.18
CA ALA A 8 -7.69 15.87 1.93
C ALA A 8 -8.11 14.96 3.11
N VAL A 9 -9.37 14.57 3.25
CA VAL A 9 -9.77 13.57 4.26
C VAL A 9 -9.73 12.19 3.61
N PRO A 10 -8.96 11.24 4.14
CA PRO A 10 -8.86 9.89 3.60
C PRO A 10 -10.22 9.22 3.45
N GLU A 11 -10.45 8.54 2.33
CA GLU A 11 -11.69 7.84 1.95
C GLU A 11 -12.94 8.74 1.79
N LEU A 12 -12.84 10.05 1.98
CA LEU A 12 -13.92 10.99 1.69
C LEU A 12 -13.98 11.25 0.18
N GLY A 13 -14.56 10.32 -0.56
CA GLY A 13 -14.72 10.40 -2.01
C GLY A 13 -15.62 11.56 -2.46
N ARG A 14 -15.65 11.82 -3.78
CA ARG A 14 -16.36 12.97 -4.39
C ARG A 14 -17.84 13.00 -4.00
N ALA A 15 -18.57 11.90 -4.18
CA ALA A 15 -20.02 11.84 -3.89
C ALA A 15 -20.34 12.18 -2.43
N LYS A 16 -19.55 11.66 -1.48
CA LYS A 16 -19.73 11.96 -0.06
C LYS A 16 -19.42 13.43 0.28
N ARG A 17 -18.41 14.02 -0.38
CA ARG A 17 -18.12 15.47 -0.24
C ARG A 17 -19.26 16.33 -0.75
N GLU A 18 -19.81 15.98 -1.92
CA GLU A 18 -20.96 16.68 -2.50
C GLU A 18 -22.19 16.61 -1.59
N ALA A 19 -22.45 15.44 -0.98
CA ALA A 19 -23.54 15.25 -0.03
C ALA A 19 -23.43 16.13 1.23
N MET A 20 -22.21 16.53 1.61
CA MET A 20 -21.96 17.33 2.83
C MET A 20 -21.80 18.82 2.53
N ILE A 21 -21.74 19.25 1.25
CA ILE A 21 -21.21 20.57 0.84
C ILE A 21 -21.97 21.75 1.42
N GLU A 22 -23.27 21.64 1.57
CA GLU A 22 -24.13 22.73 2.05
C GLU A 22 -23.98 23.00 3.56
N CYS A 23 -23.60 21.96 4.33
CA CYS A 23 -23.52 22.06 5.79
C CYS A 23 -22.06 22.08 6.30
N ILE A 24 -21.12 21.44 5.59
CA ILE A 24 -19.74 21.26 6.02
C ILE A 24 -18.81 21.55 4.83
N ALA A 25 -18.18 22.70 4.80
CA ALA A 25 -17.42 23.18 3.66
C ALA A 25 -15.91 22.91 3.74
N SER A 26 -15.36 22.64 4.91
CA SER A 26 -13.90 22.47 5.13
C SER A 26 -13.56 21.33 6.08
N ILE A 27 -12.27 20.95 6.14
CA ILE A 27 -11.76 20.01 7.15
C ILE A 27 -11.96 20.58 8.55
N ARG A 28 -11.74 21.89 8.73
CA ARG A 28 -11.89 22.56 10.01
C ARG A 28 -13.33 22.45 10.51
N GLU A 29 -14.32 22.80 9.67
CA GLU A 29 -15.72 22.65 10.02
C GLU A 29 -16.06 21.19 10.35
N LEU A 30 -15.59 20.22 9.54
CA LEU A 30 -15.79 18.80 9.80
C LEU A 30 -15.16 18.36 11.14
N ALA A 31 -14.06 18.96 11.54
CA ALA A 31 -13.41 18.69 12.84
C ALA A 31 -14.17 19.32 14.03
N GLU A 32 -14.92 20.39 13.79
CA GLU A 32 -15.62 21.17 14.84
C GLU A 32 -17.08 20.74 15.05
N ILE A 33 -17.70 20.01 14.10
CA ILE A 33 -19.10 19.55 14.25
C ILE A 33 -19.26 18.59 15.44
N ASN A 34 -20.49 18.51 15.93
CA ASN A 34 -20.94 17.36 16.71
C ASN A 34 -21.65 16.38 15.77
N PRO A 35 -21.07 15.19 15.45
CA PRO A 35 -21.69 14.23 14.53
C PRO A 35 -23.11 13.82 14.93
N ALA A 36 -23.42 13.74 16.23
CA ALA A 36 -24.73 13.36 16.73
C ALA A 36 -25.85 14.29 16.23
N GLY A 37 -25.55 15.58 15.99
CA GLY A 37 -26.52 16.54 15.45
C GLY A 37 -26.93 16.28 13.98
N PHE A 38 -26.23 15.40 13.29
CA PHE A 38 -26.49 15.04 11.90
C PHE A 38 -27.03 13.61 11.74
N ILE A 39 -27.25 12.87 12.85
CA ILE A 39 -27.81 11.51 12.85
C ILE A 39 -29.32 11.60 12.86
N LYS A 40 -30.01 10.92 11.91
CA LYS A 40 -31.48 10.80 11.83
C LYS A 40 -32.01 9.53 12.46
N SER A 41 -31.26 8.44 12.32
CA SER A 41 -31.59 7.11 12.87
C SER A 41 -30.30 6.30 13.06
N GLU A 42 -30.42 5.09 13.59
CA GLU A 42 -29.31 4.19 13.86
C GLU A 42 -28.42 3.96 12.61
N ASP A 43 -29.01 3.95 11.41
CA ASP A 43 -28.35 3.65 10.13
C ASP A 43 -28.24 4.86 9.18
N LYS A 44 -28.78 6.05 9.55
CA LYS A 44 -28.89 7.20 8.62
C LYS A 44 -28.44 8.52 9.24
N THR A 45 -27.74 9.30 8.43
CA THR A 45 -27.48 10.72 8.70
C THR A 45 -28.33 11.63 7.82
N VAL A 46 -28.21 12.95 8.01
CA VAL A 46 -28.80 13.96 7.11
C VAL A 46 -28.13 13.93 5.72
N PHE A 47 -26.94 13.34 5.59
CA PHE A 47 -26.16 13.29 4.36
C PHE A 47 -26.44 12.00 3.59
N PRO A 48 -26.98 12.06 2.37
CA PRO A 48 -27.23 10.87 1.56
C PRO A 48 -25.96 10.01 1.35
N GLY A 49 -26.09 8.69 1.57
CA GLY A 49 -25.00 7.74 1.39
C GLY A 49 -23.88 7.81 2.45
N ILE A 50 -24.13 8.50 3.56
CA ILE A 50 -23.20 8.56 4.70
C ILE A 50 -23.94 8.03 5.94
N GLU A 51 -23.48 6.88 6.42
CA GLU A 51 -23.93 6.27 7.67
C GLU A 51 -23.31 6.95 8.90
N PRO A 52 -23.90 6.85 10.09
CA PRO A 52 -23.38 7.46 11.32
C PRO A 52 -21.92 7.12 11.61
N GLY A 53 -21.55 5.85 11.59
CA GLY A 53 -20.15 5.42 11.81
C GLY A 53 -19.17 5.95 10.76
N THR A 54 -19.64 6.15 9.52
CA THR A 54 -18.82 6.78 8.46
C THR A 54 -18.61 8.27 8.73
N LEU A 55 -19.63 8.98 9.20
CA LEU A 55 -19.54 10.39 9.58
C LEU A 55 -18.58 10.59 10.77
N GLU A 56 -18.72 9.75 11.81
CA GLU A 56 -17.83 9.76 12.97
C GLU A 56 -16.37 9.52 12.58
N LYS A 57 -16.13 8.55 11.68
CA LYS A 57 -14.81 8.28 11.13
C LYS A 57 -14.21 9.50 10.40
N PHE A 58 -15.00 10.17 9.56
CA PHE A 58 -14.54 11.38 8.87
C PHE A 58 -14.28 12.54 9.81
N HIS A 59 -15.13 12.70 10.83
CA HIS A 59 -14.96 13.70 11.88
C HIS A 59 -13.64 13.45 12.67
N ALA A 60 -13.39 12.21 13.10
CA ALA A 60 -12.17 11.85 13.83
C ALA A 60 -10.91 12.13 12.98
N ARG A 61 -10.94 11.80 11.68
CA ARG A 61 -9.86 12.09 10.74
C ARG A 61 -9.67 13.60 10.52
N ALA A 62 -10.77 14.33 10.39
CA ALA A 62 -10.71 15.78 10.27
C ALA A 62 -10.08 16.42 11.52
N LYS A 63 -10.44 15.96 12.71
CA LYS A 63 -9.78 16.39 13.98
C LYS A 63 -8.29 16.11 13.97
N LEU A 64 -7.90 14.89 13.56
CA LEU A 64 -6.49 14.51 13.48
C LEU A 64 -5.71 15.42 12.51
N LEU A 65 -6.31 15.74 11.36
CA LEU A 65 -5.72 16.64 10.35
C LEU A 65 -5.68 18.10 10.77
N ALA A 66 -6.65 18.55 11.57
CA ALA A 66 -6.74 19.93 12.06
C ALA A 66 -5.88 20.20 13.31
N THR A 67 -5.49 19.15 14.04
CA THR A 67 -4.68 19.27 15.26
C THR A 67 -3.20 19.39 14.89
N PRO A 68 -2.50 20.48 15.27
CA PRO A 68 -1.06 20.58 15.12
C PRO A 68 -0.32 19.44 15.82
N ASP A 69 0.70 18.91 15.16
CA ASP A 69 1.57 17.84 15.67
C ASP A 69 0.85 16.56 16.14
N ALA A 70 -0.36 16.35 15.65
CA ALA A 70 -1.11 15.11 15.90
C ALA A 70 -0.29 13.87 15.54
N LYS A 71 -0.40 12.83 16.34
CA LYS A 71 0.30 11.58 16.15
C LYS A 71 -0.65 10.49 15.64
N PRO A 72 -0.18 9.56 14.83
CA PRO A 72 -0.95 8.40 14.45
C PRO A 72 -1.24 7.53 15.68
N TYR A 73 -2.32 6.77 15.63
CA TYR A 73 -2.71 5.85 16.70
C TYR A 73 -3.40 4.61 16.17
N LEU A 74 -3.45 3.56 17.01
CA LEU A 74 -4.22 2.36 16.74
C LEU A 74 -5.67 2.52 17.21
N ARG A 75 -6.62 2.19 16.32
CA ARG A 75 -8.05 2.05 16.65
C ARG A 75 -8.40 0.65 17.14
N ALA A 76 -7.62 -0.34 16.76
CA ALA A 76 -7.82 -1.73 17.11
C ALA A 76 -6.46 -2.43 17.28
N PRO A 77 -6.38 -3.50 18.10
CA PRO A 77 -5.18 -4.29 18.19
C PRO A 77 -4.77 -4.89 16.85
N VAL A 78 -3.46 -4.88 16.57
CA VAL A 78 -2.89 -5.50 15.37
C VAL A 78 -2.02 -6.68 15.77
N ARG A 79 -2.04 -7.73 14.94
CA ARG A 79 -1.16 -8.91 15.09
C ARG A 79 -0.50 -9.19 13.76
N PHE A 80 0.78 -9.49 13.81
CA PHE A 80 1.57 -9.83 12.64
C PHE A 80 2.10 -11.26 12.76
N PRO A 81 2.31 -11.96 11.64
CA PRO A 81 2.98 -13.24 11.64
C PRO A 81 4.33 -13.16 12.36
N ALA A 82 4.64 -14.16 13.17
CA ALA A 82 5.96 -14.31 13.76
C ALA A 82 6.82 -15.14 12.82
N ALA A 83 7.85 -14.54 12.25
CA ALA A 83 8.79 -15.21 11.36
C ALA A 83 10.18 -14.61 11.51
N GLU A 84 11.21 -15.45 11.36
CA GLU A 84 12.61 -15.00 11.34
C GLU A 84 12.92 -14.21 10.06
N LEU A 85 12.35 -14.65 8.92
CA LEU A 85 12.47 -14.01 7.63
C LEU A 85 11.19 -13.22 7.31
N GLU A 86 11.35 -11.95 7.02
CA GLU A 86 10.32 -11.05 6.53
C GLU A 86 10.63 -10.66 5.09
N LEU A 87 9.63 -10.74 4.22
CA LEU A 87 9.69 -10.29 2.83
C LEU A 87 8.75 -9.09 2.63
N PHE A 88 9.30 -7.98 2.17
CA PHE A 88 8.54 -6.80 1.76
C PHE A 88 8.46 -6.82 0.24
N PHE A 89 7.25 -6.96 -0.27
CA PHE A 89 6.98 -7.35 -1.65
C PHE A 89 6.27 -6.24 -2.41
N ASP A 90 6.77 -5.95 -3.59
CA ASP A 90 6.14 -5.01 -4.54
C ASP A 90 6.38 -5.48 -5.97
N ILE A 91 5.48 -5.08 -6.90
CA ILE A 91 5.55 -5.45 -8.32
C ILE A 91 5.36 -4.24 -9.22
N GLU A 92 5.97 -4.32 -10.41
CA GLU A 92 5.75 -3.32 -11.46
C GLU A 92 5.04 -3.95 -12.66
N VAL A 93 3.99 -3.29 -13.11
CA VAL A 93 3.13 -3.77 -14.20
C VAL A 93 2.91 -2.68 -15.23
N ASP A 94 3.05 -3.00 -16.50
CA ASP A 94 2.53 -2.18 -17.59
C ASP A 94 1.14 -2.67 -17.98
N PRO A 95 0.07 -1.95 -17.59
CA PRO A 95 -1.30 -2.37 -17.87
C PRO A 95 -1.67 -2.25 -19.36
N MET A 96 -0.93 -1.45 -20.14
CA MET A 96 -1.18 -1.27 -21.58
C MET A 96 -0.64 -2.44 -22.40
N ARG A 97 0.50 -2.99 -21.96
CA ARG A 97 1.10 -4.20 -22.57
C ARG A 97 0.63 -5.50 -21.92
N ASP A 98 -0.07 -5.38 -20.78
CA ASP A 98 -0.47 -6.53 -19.96
C ASP A 98 0.70 -7.39 -19.50
N VAL A 99 1.78 -6.73 -19.04
CA VAL A 99 3.03 -7.37 -18.61
C VAL A 99 3.38 -6.95 -17.19
N CYS A 100 3.62 -7.93 -16.32
CA CYS A 100 4.27 -7.73 -15.03
C CYS A 100 5.80 -7.86 -15.25
N TYR A 101 6.50 -6.73 -15.29
CA TYR A 101 7.91 -6.70 -15.69
C TYR A 101 8.89 -6.77 -14.51
N LEU A 102 8.42 -6.62 -13.27
CA LEU A 102 9.29 -6.71 -12.11
C LEU A 102 8.56 -7.28 -10.88
N HIS A 103 9.21 -8.22 -10.21
CA HIS A 103 8.85 -8.71 -8.90
C HIS A 103 10.01 -8.40 -7.96
N GLY A 104 9.83 -7.49 -7.01
CA GLY A 104 10.86 -7.09 -6.06
C GLY A 104 10.54 -7.48 -4.64
N PHE A 105 11.59 -7.81 -3.92
CA PHE A 105 11.52 -8.20 -2.52
C PHE A 105 12.66 -7.55 -1.76
N VAL A 106 12.35 -6.91 -0.63
CA VAL A 106 13.35 -6.66 0.39
C VAL A 106 13.19 -7.74 1.44
N GLU A 107 14.20 -8.58 1.62
CA GLU A 107 14.25 -9.54 2.72
C GLU A 107 14.90 -8.91 3.96
N ARG A 108 14.41 -9.29 5.14
CA ARG A 108 14.97 -8.87 6.43
C ARG A 108 14.88 -10.03 7.42
N ARG A 109 15.93 -10.23 8.23
CA ARG A 109 16.01 -11.30 9.24
C ARG A 109 16.02 -10.72 10.64
N GLY A 110 15.35 -11.43 11.57
CA GLY A 110 15.30 -11.06 12.97
C GLY A 110 14.80 -9.65 13.26
N ALA A 111 14.02 -9.05 12.35
CA ALA A 111 13.61 -7.64 12.37
C ALA A 111 14.80 -6.65 12.43
N ASP A 112 16.00 -7.07 12.01
CA ASP A 112 17.21 -6.24 11.95
C ASP A 112 17.38 -5.64 10.55
N ASN A 113 17.28 -4.33 10.45
CA ASN A 113 17.42 -3.58 9.19
C ASN A 113 18.84 -3.67 8.59
N ALA A 114 19.86 -4.04 9.38
CA ALA A 114 21.21 -4.26 8.86
C ALA A 114 21.32 -5.53 7.98
N THR A 115 20.34 -6.42 8.07
CA THR A 115 20.27 -7.67 7.26
C THR A 115 19.52 -7.49 5.96
N GLU A 116 19.00 -6.30 5.66
CA GLU A 116 18.19 -6.08 4.46
C GLU A 116 18.95 -6.35 3.17
N GLN A 117 18.34 -7.14 2.30
CA GLN A 117 18.83 -7.41 0.94
C GLN A 117 17.68 -7.26 -0.05
N PHE A 118 17.95 -6.61 -1.18
CA PHE A 118 16.99 -6.51 -2.27
C PHE A 118 17.20 -7.63 -3.28
N VAL A 119 16.12 -8.34 -3.59
CA VAL A 119 16.08 -9.42 -4.59
C VAL A 119 15.02 -9.06 -5.62
N ALA A 120 15.38 -9.12 -6.90
CA ALA A 120 14.51 -8.72 -7.99
C ALA A 120 14.51 -9.71 -9.14
N PHE A 121 13.34 -9.96 -9.71
CA PHE A 121 13.12 -10.77 -10.89
C PHE A 121 12.51 -9.88 -11.97
N PHE A 122 13.34 -9.51 -12.94
CA PHE A 122 13.02 -8.51 -13.95
C PHE A 122 12.82 -9.18 -15.31
N SER A 123 11.64 -8.95 -15.92
CA SER A 123 11.38 -9.28 -17.31
C SER A 123 12.08 -8.23 -18.19
N GLY A 124 13.15 -8.64 -18.84
CA GLY A 124 13.92 -7.72 -19.69
C GLY A 124 13.22 -7.37 -21.01
N GLU A 125 12.08 -8.02 -21.31
CA GLU A 125 11.31 -7.87 -22.55
C GLU A 125 9.81 -7.93 -22.26
N ASP A 126 9.00 -7.36 -23.16
CA ASP A 126 7.54 -7.40 -23.10
C ASP A 126 6.95 -8.65 -23.77
N THR A 127 7.68 -9.76 -23.73
CA THR A 127 7.25 -11.04 -24.27
C THR A 127 6.69 -11.95 -23.18
N ALA A 128 5.78 -12.84 -23.59
CA ALA A 128 5.18 -13.80 -22.68
C ALA A 128 6.25 -14.71 -22.03
N GLU A 129 7.26 -15.11 -22.78
CA GLU A 129 8.36 -15.95 -22.30
C GLU A 129 9.19 -15.26 -21.24
N SER A 130 9.50 -13.96 -21.43
CA SER A 130 10.29 -13.19 -20.46
C SER A 130 9.50 -12.92 -19.19
N GLU A 131 8.22 -12.58 -19.30
CA GLU A 131 7.31 -12.43 -18.14
C GLU A 131 7.17 -13.73 -17.36
N GLU A 132 6.96 -14.85 -18.06
CA GLU A 132 6.86 -16.18 -17.45
C GLU A 132 8.13 -16.56 -16.70
N GLN A 133 9.30 -16.34 -17.29
CA GLN A 133 10.59 -16.61 -16.65
C GLN A 133 10.77 -15.79 -15.38
N ALA A 134 10.43 -14.50 -15.39
CA ALA A 134 10.49 -13.64 -14.23
C ALA A 134 9.52 -14.09 -13.14
N PHE A 135 8.27 -14.39 -13.51
CA PHE A 135 7.25 -14.91 -12.59
C PHE A 135 7.67 -16.25 -11.98
N ALA A 136 8.10 -17.22 -12.80
CA ALA A 136 8.53 -18.52 -12.31
C ALA A 136 9.76 -18.43 -11.39
N ALA A 137 10.68 -17.50 -11.66
CA ALA A 137 11.83 -17.26 -10.80
C ALA A 137 11.41 -16.64 -9.45
N ALA A 138 10.52 -15.63 -9.48
CA ALA A 138 9.94 -15.02 -8.26
C ALA A 138 9.14 -16.05 -7.44
N TRP A 139 8.37 -16.90 -8.12
CA TRP A 139 7.60 -17.96 -7.47
C TRP A 139 8.51 -18.95 -6.74
N ARG A 140 9.56 -19.44 -7.41
CA ARG A 140 10.56 -20.34 -6.79
C ARG A 140 11.26 -19.69 -5.60
N TYR A 141 11.59 -18.42 -5.69
CA TYR A 141 12.19 -17.66 -4.60
C TYR A 141 11.24 -17.61 -3.39
N LEU A 142 9.96 -17.28 -3.60
CA LEU A 142 8.94 -17.24 -2.55
C LEU A 142 8.77 -18.61 -1.84
N LEU A 143 8.79 -19.70 -2.62
CA LEU A 143 8.73 -21.06 -2.05
C LEU A 143 9.98 -21.42 -1.25
N ALA A 144 11.16 -21.09 -1.77
CA ALA A 144 12.44 -21.37 -1.11
C ALA A 144 12.64 -20.52 0.17
N SER A 145 11.98 -19.37 0.26
CA SER A 145 12.03 -18.48 1.43
C SER A 145 11.15 -18.93 2.60
N GLN A 146 10.35 -19.98 2.44
CA GLN A 146 9.48 -20.46 3.53
C GLN A 146 10.28 -21.19 4.63
N PRO A 147 9.89 -21.02 5.93
CA PRO A 147 8.80 -20.18 6.43
C PRO A 147 9.20 -18.70 6.51
N CYS A 148 8.36 -17.83 5.97
CA CYS A 148 8.54 -16.38 6.05
C CYS A 148 7.21 -15.66 6.28
N ALA A 149 7.28 -14.40 6.71
CA ALA A 149 6.16 -13.47 6.69
C ALA A 149 6.28 -12.55 5.46
N ILE A 150 5.20 -12.36 4.72
CA ILE A 150 5.15 -11.53 3.53
C ILE A 150 4.31 -10.30 3.83
N TYR A 151 4.84 -9.12 3.53
CA TYR A 151 4.15 -7.84 3.67
C TYR A 151 4.10 -7.12 2.33
N TYR A 152 2.92 -6.67 1.94
CA TYR A 152 2.68 -5.94 0.70
C TYR A 152 1.66 -4.83 0.92
N TYR A 153 1.48 -3.95 -0.07
CA TYR A 153 0.65 -2.76 0.11
C TYR A 153 -0.48 -2.67 -0.90
N SER A 154 -1.57 -3.30 -0.63
CA SER A 154 -2.84 -3.36 -1.33
C SER A 154 -3.14 -4.73 -1.94
N LYS A 155 -4.34 -4.87 -2.50
CA LYS A 155 -4.78 -6.13 -3.15
C LYS A 155 -4.09 -6.37 -4.50
N TYR A 156 -3.25 -5.44 -4.95
CA TYR A 156 -2.76 -5.43 -6.32
C TYR A 156 -1.85 -6.62 -6.60
N GLU A 157 -0.89 -6.89 -5.72
CA GLU A 157 0.07 -7.99 -5.84
C GLU A 157 -0.64 -9.34 -5.91
N ARG A 158 -1.58 -9.58 -5.00
CA ARG A 158 -2.40 -10.80 -5.02
C ARG A 158 -3.22 -10.92 -6.30
N THR A 159 -3.81 -9.82 -6.77
CA THR A 159 -4.62 -9.79 -8.01
C THR A 159 -3.76 -10.13 -9.22
N ILE A 160 -2.57 -9.55 -9.33
CA ILE A 160 -1.64 -9.81 -10.43
C ILE A 160 -1.11 -11.25 -10.38
N TYR A 161 -0.80 -11.78 -9.20
CA TYR A 161 -0.35 -13.18 -9.07
C TYR A 161 -1.43 -14.19 -9.50
N ARG A 162 -2.70 -13.93 -9.18
CA ARG A 162 -3.83 -14.72 -9.72
C ARG A 162 -3.92 -14.63 -11.25
N LYS A 163 -3.68 -13.45 -11.82
CA LYS A 163 -3.68 -13.23 -13.26
C LYS A 163 -2.50 -13.94 -13.93
N LEU A 164 -1.29 -13.81 -13.39
CA LEU A 164 -0.09 -14.50 -13.87
C LEU A 164 -0.27 -16.03 -13.81
N ARG A 165 -0.82 -16.54 -12.71
CA ARG A 165 -1.18 -17.96 -12.61
C ARG A 165 -2.15 -18.40 -13.72
N SER A 166 -3.15 -17.59 -14.03
CA SER A 166 -4.08 -17.91 -15.12
C SER A 166 -3.41 -17.86 -16.48
N LYS A 167 -2.45 -16.97 -16.68
CA LYS A 167 -1.66 -16.80 -17.89
C LYS A 167 -0.61 -17.91 -18.04
N TYR A 168 -0.02 -18.37 -16.92
CA TYR A 168 1.06 -19.38 -16.86
C TYR A 168 0.71 -20.50 -15.88
N PRO A 169 -0.29 -21.35 -16.19
CA PRO A 169 -0.87 -22.31 -15.24
C PRO A 169 0.08 -23.45 -14.82
N HIS A 170 1.19 -23.63 -15.51
CA HIS A 170 2.21 -24.63 -15.19
C HIS A 170 3.26 -24.13 -14.18
N VAL A 171 3.31 -22.81 -13.87
CA VAL A 171 4.23 -22.26 -12.86
C VAL A 171 3.75 -22.58 -11.46
N CYS A 172 2.45 -22.44 -11.19
CA CYS A 172 1.84 -22.75 -9.91
C CYS A 172 0.33 -23.03 -10.08
N SER A 173 -0.25 -23.68 -9.09
CA SER A 173 -1.69 -23.91 -9.00
C SER A 173 -2.41 -22.73 -8.34
N GLU A 174 -3.74 -22.67 -8.48
CA GLU A 174 -4.58 -21.69 -7.79
C GLU A 174 -4.50 -21.84 -6.27
N ALA A 175 -4.53 -23.09 -5.79
CA ALA A 175 -4.43 -23.38 -4.36
C ALA A 175 -3.10 -22.91 -3.74
N GLU A 176 -2.00 -23.01 -4.49
CA GLU A 176 -0.69 -22.50 -4.04
C GLU A 176 -0.66 -20.98 -3.96
N VAL A 177 -1.26 -20.26 -4.93
CA VAL A 177 -1.38 -18.80 -4.87
C VAL A 177 -2.22 -18.37 -3.67
N GLU A 178 -3.37 -19.00 -3.43
CA GLU A 178 -4.19 -18.68 -2.26
C GLU A 178 -3.47 -19.01 -0.94
N THR A 179 -2.71 -20.09 -0.90
CA THR A 179 -1.89 -20.45 0.26
C THR A 179 -0.75 -19.46 0.50
N LEU A 180 -0.12 -18.93 -0.57
CA LEU A 180 0.92 -17.90 -0.45
C LEU A 180 0.37 -16.63 0.21
N PHE A 181 -0.82 -16.20 -0.22
CA PHE A 181 -1.49 -15.01 0.30
C PHE A 181 -2.44 -15.28 1.48
N ASP A 182 -2.26 -16.40 2.19
CA ASP A 182 -3.02 -16.67 3.42
C ASP A 182 -2.71 -15.61 4.49
N PRO A 183 -3.72 -15.01 5.13
CA PRO A 183 -3.53 -13.93 6.13
C PRO A 183 -2.67 -14.31 7.34
N THR A 184 -2.45 -15.60 7.59
CA THR A 184 -1.56 -16.05 8.67
C THR A 184 -0.07 -15.86 8.36
N ARG A 185 0.27 -15.63 7.10
CA ARG A 185 1.65 -15.43 6.62
C ARG A 185 1.85 -14.22 5.72
N ALA A 186 0.82 -13.79 4.98
CA ALA A 186 0.89 -12.68 4.05
C ALA A 186 -0.09 -11.59 4.47
N VAL A 187 0.40 -10.37 4.72
CA VAL A 187 -0.38 -9.25 5.26
C VAL A 187 -0.45 -8.13 4.24
N ASP A 188 -1.65 -7.81 3.79
CA ASP A 188 -1.94 -6.56 3.09
C ASP A 188 -1.94 -5.40 4.10
N LEU A 189 -0.83 -4.68 4.20
CA LEU A 189 -0.73 -3.58 5.18
C LEU A 189 -1.76 -2.49 4.95
N TYR A 190 -2.18 -2.25 3.70
CA TYR A 190 -3.22 -1.26 3.41
C TYR A 190 -4.61 -1.74 3.84
N CYS A 191 -5.07 -2.84 3.27
CA CYS A 191 -6.44 -3.30 3.44
C CYS A 191 -6.70 -3.89 4.83
N ASP A 192 -5.72 -4.61 5.39
CA ASP A 192 -5.95 -5.36 6.64
C ASP A 192 -5.50 -4.61 7.88
N VAL A 193 -4.56 -3.66 7.76
CA VAL A 193 -4.01 -2.94 8.89
C VAL A 193 -4.33 -1.45 8.84
N VAL A 194 -3.88 -0.73 7.80
CA VAL A 194 -4.04 0.73 7.75
C VAL A 194 -5.51 1.12 7.78
N LEU A 195 -6.33 0.56 6.89
CA LEU A 195 -7.76 0.90 6.81
C LEU A 195 -8.58 0.44 8.00
N LYS A 196 -8.21 -0.67 8.65
CA LYS A 196 -9.01 -1.29 9.71
C LYS A 196 -8.58 -0.88 11.12
N ALA A 197 -7.28 -0.70 11.33
CA ALA A 197 -6.74 -0.63 12.67
C ALA A 197 -5.94 0.63 13.01
N THR A 198 -5.65 1.51 12.05
CA THR A 198 -4.85 2.71 12.31
C THR A 198 -5.55 3.99 11.87
N GLU A 199 -5.12 5.13 12.44
CA GLU A 199 -5.43 6.47 11.94
C GLU A 199 -4.15 7.31 11.87
N TRP A 200 -4.03 8.09 10.80
CA TRP A 200 -2.85 8.88 10.50
C TRP A 200 -3.20 10.34 10.23
N PRO A 201 -2.39 11.32 10.68
CA PRO A 201 -2.58 12.73 10.38
C PRO A 201 -2.11 13.08 8.97
N THR A 202 -2.59 12.32 7.97
CA THR A 202 -2.21 12.43 6.56
C THR A 202 -3.44 12.56 5.68
N ARG A 203 -3.28 13.19 4.51
CA ARG A 203 -4.38 13.49 3.58
C ARG A 203 -4.89 12.29 2.80
N ASP A 204 -4.09 11.26 2.71
CA ASP A 204 -4.43 9.96 2.13
C ASP A 204 -3.59 8.88 2.81
N PHE A 205 -3.89 7.63 2.49
CA PHE A 205 -3.20 6.48 3.03
C PHE A 205 -2.41 5.73 1.95
N SER A 206 -1.92 6.42 0.92
CA SER A 206 -0.96 5.82 -0.01
C SER A 206 0.35 5.50 0.71
N ILE A 207 1.05 4.46 0.26
CA ILE A 207 2.36 4.12 0.83
C ILE A 207 3.32 5.31 0.78
N LYS A 208 3.27 6.10 -0.31
CA LYS A 208 4.11 7.30 -0.47
C LYS A 208 3.81 8.38 0.57
N THR A 209 2.55 8.58 0.89
CA THR A 209 2.15 9.56 1.91
C THR A 209 2.54 9.09 3.31
N LEU A 210 2.25 7.83 3.67
CA LEU A 210 2.54 7.30 4.99
C LEU A 210 4.05 7.15 5.23
N ALA A 211 4.79 6.63 4.26
CA ALA A 211 6.24 6.50 4.40
C ALA A 211 6.95 7.86 4.48
N LYS A 212 6.51 8.87 3.70
CA LYS A 212 7.01 10.25 3.85
C LYS A 212 6.71 10.83 5.23
N TYR A 213 5.54 10.58 5.79
CA TYR A 213 5.21 10.97 7.15
C TYR A 213 6.17 10.34 8.18
N LEU A 214 6.61 9.11 7.94
CA LEU A 214 7.60 8.40 8.75
C LEU A 214 9.06 8.77 8.43
N GLY A 215 9.29 9.73 7.52
CA GLY A 215 10.63 10.23 7.18
C GLY A 215 11.31 9.52 6.02
N PHE A 216 10.63 8.64 5.28
CA PHE A 216 11.19 7.99 4.10
C PHE A 216 11.27 8.94 2.91
N ASN A 217 12.37 8.85 2.16
CA ASN A 217 12.56 9.55 0.90
C ASN A 217 12.99 8.58 -0.17
N TRP A 218 12.25 8.56 -1.28
CA TRP A 218 12.63 7.81 -2.48
C TRP A 218 13.90 8.39 -3.09
N ARG A 219 14.74 7.54 -3.67
CA ARG A 219 15.93 7.96 -4.44
C ARG A 219 15.51 8.78 -5.66
N ASP A 220 14.42 8.40 -6.32
CA ASP A 220 13.87 9.19 -7.41
C ASP A 220 13.14 10.44 -6.89
N PRO A 221 13.37 11.63 -7.49
CA PRO A 221 12.69 12.86 -7.08
C PRO A 221 11.19 12.89 -7.43
N HIS A 222 10.75 12.07 -8.40
CA HIS A 222 9.38 11.99 -8.88
C HIS A 222 8.85 10.55 -8.93
N PRO A 223 8.82 9.83 -7.78
CA PRO A 223 8.49 8.43 -7.74
C PRO A 223 7.02 8.20 -8.06
N SER A 224 6.71 7.48 -9.13
CA SER A 224 5.34 7.08 -9.48
C SER A 224 5.32 5.82 -10.34
N GLY A 225 4.24 5.02 -10.24
CA GLY A 225 4.05 3.87 -11.12
C GLY A 225 3.99 4.26 -12.60
N ALA A 226 3.43 5.43 -12.94
CA ALA A 226 3.43 5.94 -14.31
C ALA A 226 4.85 6.22 -14.82
N ALA A 227 5.72 6.77 -13.97
CA ALA A 227 7.13 6.97 -14.33
C ALA A 227 7.87 5.65 -14.51
N SER A 228 7.59 4.64 -13.67
CA SER A 228 8.17 3.29 -13.82
C SER A 228 7.80 2.66 -15.16
N ILE A 229 6.55 2.80 -15.61
CA ILE A 229 6.09 2.34 -16.94
C ILE A 229 6.84 3.07 -18.07
N GLU A 230 7.00 4.39 -17.96
CA GLU A 230 7.77 5.18 -18.94
C GLU A 230 9.24 4.73 -18.99
N TRP A 231 9.86 4.46 -17.84
CA TRP A 231 11.24 3.94 -17.81
C TRP A 231 11.33 2.54 -18.40
N PHE A 232 10.33 1.68 -18.18
CA PHE A 232 10.28 0.36 -18.81
C PHE A 232 10.19 0.48 -20.34
N ASP A 233 9.33 1.33 -20.86
CA ASP A 233 9.24 1.62 -22.30
C ASP A 233 10.59 2.13 -22.87
N ARG A 234 11.24 3.03 -22.15
CA ARG A 234 12.57 3.53 -22.52
C ARG A 234 13.63 2.44 -22.45
N TRP A 235 13.59 1.56 -21.45
CA TRP A 235 14.46 0.38 -21.36
C TRP A 235 14.27 -0.53 -22.56
N MET A 236 13.05 -0.82 -22.96
CA MET A 236 12.74 -1.69 -24.10
C MET A 236 13.41 -1.19 -25.41
N THR A 237 13.50 0.12 -25.57
CA THR A 237 14.10 0.74 -26.77
C THR A 237 15.62 0.92 -26.66
N SER A 238 16.10 1.38 -25.51
CA SER A 238 17.50 1.81 -25.35
C SER A 238 18.45 0.74 -24.84
N ARG A 239 17.92 -0.21 -24.06
CA ARG A 239 18.70 -1.19 -23.28
C ARG A 239 19.72 -0.54 -22.34
N ASP A 240 19.50 0.71 -21.95
CA ASP A 240 20.39 1.47 -21.08
C ASP A 240 20.33 0.92 -19.65
N ALA A 241 21.46 0.44 -19.16
CA ALA A 241 21.58 -0.13 -17.81
C ALA A 241 21.19 0.86 -16.69
N ALA A 242 21.39 2.17 -16.90
CA ALA A 242 20.99 3.19 -15.94
C ALA A 242 19.46 3.32 -15.84
N VAL A 243 18.75 3.16 -16.95
CA VAL A 243 17.28 3.15 -16.96
C VAL A 243 16.75 1.92 -16.22
N ARG A 244 17.34 0.75 -16.48
CA ARG A 244 17.01 -0.48 -15.74
C ARG A 244 17.27 -0.32 -14.24
N GLN A 245 18.42 0.23 -13.86
CA GLN A 245 18.76 0.44 -12.46
C GLN A 245 17.74 1.37 -11.77
N ARG A 246 17.29 2.42 -12.46
CA ARG A 246 16.27 3.34 -11.94
C ARG A 246 14.94 2.64 -11.65
N ILE A 247 14.52 1.68 -12.50
CA ILE A 247 13.33 0.85 -12.25
C ILE A 247 13.52 -0.01 -11.00
N LEU A 248 14.68 -0.66 -10.88
CA LEU A 248 15.02 -1.50 -9.73
C LEU A 248 15.08 -0.69 -8.43
N ASP A 249 15.71 0.48 -8.47
CA ASP A 249 15.81 1.39 -7.32
C ASP A 249 14.45 1.88 -6.85
N TYR A 250 13.55 2.17 -7.78
CA TYR A 250 12.19 2.60 -7.46
C TYR A 250 11.39 1.49 -6.76
N ASN A 251 11.41 0.27 -7.29
CA ASN A 251 10.72 -0.87 -6.69
C ASN A 251 11.33 -1.27 -5.34
N GLU A 252 12.67 -1.23 -5.21
CA GLU A 252 13.33 -1.43 -3.92
C GLU A 252 12.87 -0.39 -2.89
N ASP A 253 12.73 0.88 -3.29
CA ASP A 253 12.26 1.94 -2.41
C ASP A 253 10.79 1.71 -1.97
N ASP A 254 9.90 1.21 -2.86
CA ASP A 254 8.52 0.87 -2.51
C ASP A 254 8.48 -0.33 -1.53
N CYS A 255 9.33 -1.35 -1.71
CA CYS A 255 9.51 -2.42 -0.72
C CYS A 255 10.01 -1.90 0.64
N ARG A 256 11.02 -1.01 0.65
CA ARG A 256 11.56 -0.40 1.88
C ARG A 256 10.56 0.54 2.57
N ALA A 257 9.74 1.24 1.79
CA ALA A 257 8.65 2.06 2.32
C ALA A 257 7.61 1.19 3.05
N THR A 258 7.28 0.03 2.48
CA THR A 258 6.38 -0.97 3.10
C THR A 258 6.97 -1.51 4.40
N ARG A 259 8.27 -1.79 4.46
CA ARG A 259 8.99 -2.18 5.67
C ARG A 259 8.94 -1.08 6.73
N LEU A 260 9.24 0.16 6.36
CA LEU A 260 9.22 1.29 7.30
C LEU A 260 7.82 1.52 7.88
N LEU A 261 6.77 1.36 7.06
CA LEU A 261 5.38 1.46 7.53
C LEU A 261 5.07 0.36 8.55
N LEU A 262 5.47 -0.89 8.31
CA LEU A 262 5.30 -1.98 9.28
C LEU A 262 5.97 -1.65 10.61
N ASP A 263 7.21 -1.15 10.58
CA ASP A 263 7.94 -0.77 11.80
C ASP A 263 7.26 0.37 12.55
N GLY A 264 6.74 1.35 11.82
CA GLY A 264 5.93 2.45 12.38
C GLY A 264 4.67 1.93 13.08
N ILE A 265 3.94 1.02 12.45
CA ILE A 265 2.73 0.42 13.04
C ILE A 265 3.08 -0.44 14.27
N ARG A 266 4.17 -1.21 14.22
CA ARG A 266 4.67 -1.96 15.39
C ARG A 266 5.08 -1.05 16.54
N ALA A 267 5.63 0.11 16.24
CA ALA A 267 5.95 1.12 17.26
C ALA A 267 4.69 1.66 17.93
N LEU A 268 3.63 1.94 17.18
CA LEU A 268 2.33 2.33 17.74
C LEU A 268 1.76 1.23 18.65
N ALA A 269 1.86 -0.04 18.24
CA ALA A 269 1.35 -1.18 19.02
C ALA A 269 2.10 -1.39 20.35
N ARG A 270 3.34 -0.94 20.47
CA ARG A 270 4.11 -0.99 21.73
C ARG A 270 3.79 0.14 22.68
N GLN A 271 3.16 1.22 22.21
CA GLN A 271 2.78 2.39 23.00
C GLN A 271 1.33 2.34 23.50
N SER A 272 0.51 1.43 22.94
CA SER A 272 -0.90 1.21 23.30
C SER A 272 -1.02 0.15 24.39
#